data_b688421c64e0cc8689e367f7a9605a27
#
_entry.id   b688421c64e0cc8689e367f7a9605a27
#
_cell.length_a   1.000
_cell.length_b   1.000
_cell.length_c   1.000
_cell.angle_alpha   90.00
_cell.angle_beta   90.00
_cell.angle_gamma   90.00
#
_symmetry.space_group_name_H-M   'P 1'
#
loop_
_entity.id
_entity.type
_entity.pdbx_description
1 polymer ?
#
loop_
_entity_poly.entity_id
_entity_poly.type
_entity_poly.pdbx_seq_one_letter_code
_entity_poly.pdbx_strand_id
1 'polypeptide(L)'
;MRFRSATQADRDAILALRARCFGDVDPEKRDPRFWEWEFAHARLFVGEQDGEVLTHLALLDLPHVLDGRLVPGALAVDAMTAPAARGQGAFTGVVRYATANATNTVATAYQIRKSVLGAMLRGGWTASEQVPVLVRPAFGLRRPRGMAPLLGVSDAEWMSELGPRDGCVARTPEFIRWRFFANPAWQYRVTGIRDAAYLVTRRTQLKGFDTLAVVDLAFRDRTAARELLRQAIAHARAEHCTLVAALVSRRHPAFGLFLRAGFLPGPHRFRLLVQPAEHATRPWRVMWADTDHL
;
A
#
# COMPACT_ATOMS: atom_id res chain seq x y z
N MET A 1 -14.18 -16.39 -22.47
CA MET A 1 -13.35 -16.26 -21.25
C MET A 1 -14.18 -16.67 -20.03
N ARG A 2 -13.65 -17.53 -19.18
CA ARG A 2 -14.25 -18.03 -17.94
C ARG A 2 -13.59 -17.32 -16.76
N PHE A 3 -14.37 -16.81 -15.81
CA PHE A 3 -13.88 -16.19 -14.57
C PHE A 3 -14.14 -17.14 -13.40
N ARG A 4 -13.15 -17.29 -12.52
CA ARG A 4 -13.23 -18.17 -11.36
C ARG A 4 -12.25 -17.75 -10.25
N SER A 5 -12.44 -18.29 -9.06
CA SER A 5 -11.40 -18.26 -8.04
C SER A 5 -10.20 -19.09 -8.50
N ALA A 6 -9.01 -18.60 -8.20
CA ALA A 6 -7.79 -19.36 -8.46
C ALA A 6 -7.56 -20.41 -7.37
N THR A 7 -6.81 -21.44 -7.73
CA THR A 7 -6.35 -22.52 -6.85
C THR A 7 -4.82 -22.51 -6.77
N GLN A 8 -4.25 -23.33 -5.93
CA GLN A 8 -2.79 -23.51 -5.87
C GLN A 8 -2.19 -23.95 -7.21
N ALA A 9 -2.93 -24.69 -8.01
CA ALA A 9 -2.49 -25.13 -9.34
C ALA A 9 -2.31 -23.97 -10.34
N ASP A 10 -2.92 -22.82 -10.08
CA ASP A 10 -2.82 -21.63 -10.94
C ASP A 10 -1.56 -20.79 -10.67
N ARG A 11 -0.81 -21.10 -9.59
CA ARG A 11 0.35 -20.32 -9.14
C ARG A 11 1.34 -20.01 -10.26
N ASP A 12 1.79 -21.03 -10.95
CA ASP A 12 2.83 -20.87 -11.99
C ASP A 12 2.29 -20.08 -13.19
N ALA A 13 1.04 -20.28 -13.56
CA ALA A 13 0.37 -19.48 -14.61
C ALA A 13 0.24 -18.02 -14.24
N ILE A 14 -0.09 -17.72 -12.97
CA ILE A 14 -0.17 -16.34 -12.46
C ILE A 14 1.22 -15.70 -12.39
N LEU A 15 2.26 -16.44 -11.93
CA LEU A 15 3.64 -15.95 -11.94
C LEU A 15 4.13 -15.65 -13.36
N ALA A 16 3.82 -16.51 -14.32
CA ALA A 16 4.13 -16.27 -15.73
C ALA A 16 3.39 -15.03 -16.28
N LEU A 17 2.13 -14.83 -15.89
CA LEU A 17 1.37 -13.62 -16.25
C LEU A 17 1.99 -12.36 -15.62
N ARG A 18 2.43 -12.42 -14.35
CA ARG A 18 3.16 -11.32 -13.67
C ARG A 18 4.41 -10.91 -14.45
N ALA A 19 5.24 -11.89 -14.83
CA ALA A 19 6.45 -11.62 -15.60
C ALA A 19 6.14 -10.91 -16.94
N ARG A 20 5.06 -11.32 -17.62
CA ARG A 20 4.61 -10.68 -18.88
C ARG A 20 4.05 -9.26 -18.68
N CYS A 21 3.42 -8.99 -17.55
CA CYS A 21 2.72 -7.72 -17.29
C CYS A 21 3.61 -6.66 -16.66
N PHE A 22 4.45 -7.05 -15.71
CA PHE A 22 5.28 -6.12 -14.94
C PHE A 22 6.73 -6.11 -15.42
N GLY A 23 7.21 -7.16 -16.11
CA GLY A 23 8.54 -7.21 -16.70
C GLY A 23 9.63 -6.93 -15.66
N ASP A 24 10.49 -5.96 -15.94
CA ASP A 24 11.59 -5.55 -15.07
C ASP A 24 11.21 -4.44 -14.08
N VAL A 25 9.95 -4.00 -14.07
CA VAL A 25 9.49 -2.88 -13.23
C VAL A 25 9.48 -3.25 -11.75
N ASP A 26 9.09 -4.49 -11.44
CA ASP A 26 9.00 -5.02 -10.07
C ASP A 26 9.66 -6.43 -10.02
N PRO A 27 11.00 -6.53 -10.09
CA PRO A 27 11.70 -7.83 -10.17
C PRO A 27 11.44 -8.71 -8.94
N GLU A 28 11.25 -8.14 -7.77
CA GLU A 28 10.93 -8.85 -6.54
C GLU A 28 9.60 -9.59 -6.59
N LYS A 29 8.64 -9.14 -7.40
CA LYS A 29 7.35 -9.81 -7.59
C LYS A 29 7.48 -11.15 -8.35
N ARG A 30 8.65 -11.46 -8.88
CA ARG A 30 8.95 -12.76 -9.51
C ARG A 30 9.44 -13.82 -8.50
N ASP A 31 9.90 -13.40 -7.33
CA ASP A 31 10.40 -14.32 -6.30
C ASP A 31 9.22 -15.12 -5.72
N PRO A 32 9.26 -16.46 -5.77
CA PRO A 32 8.24 -17.32 -5.15
C PRO A 32 8.02 -17.02 -3.66
N ARG A 33 9.07 -16.64 -2.92
CA ARG A 33 8.96 -16.30 -1.51
C ARG A 33 8.15 -15.01 -1.29
N PHE A 34 8.27 -14.04 -2.23
CA PHE A 34 7.45 -12.84 -2.21
C PHE A 34 5.98 -13.16 -2.47
N TRP A 35 5.70 -14.08 -3.41
CA TRP A 35 4.35 -14.60 -3.65
C TRP A 35 3.75 -15.24 -2.40
N GLU A 36 4.47 -16.13 -1.75
CA GLU A 36 4.02 -16.83 -0.54
C GLU A 36 3.73 -15.86 0.59
N TRP A 37 4.59 -14.85 0.77
CA TRP A 37 4.39 -13.80 1.77
C TRP A 37 3.20 -12.89 1.42
N GLU A 38 3.08 -12.43 0.17
CA GLU A 38 2.06 -11.47 -0.25
C GLU A 38 0.67 -12.10 -0.20
N PHE A 39 0.54 -13.36 -0.62
CA PHE A 39 -0.75 -14.03 -0.79
C PHE A 39 -1.08 -15.09 0.26
N ALA A 40 -0.34 -15.15 1.36
CA ALA A 40 -0.62 -16.09 2.47
C ALA A 40 -2.08 -16.00 2.97
N HIS A 41 -2.67 -14.80 2.89
CA HIS A 41 -4.05 -14.51 3.31
C HIS A 41 -4.76 -13.72 2.22
N ALA A 42 -4.86 -14.29 1.03
CA ALA A 42 -5.46 -13.64 -0.11
C ALA A 42 -6.47 -14.55 -0.83
N ARG A 43 -7.47 -13.93 -1.41
CA ARG A 43 -8.35 -14.57 -2.38
C ARG A 43 -7.93 -14.13 -3.77
N LEU A 44 -7.65 -15.10 -4.61
CA LEU A 44 -7.12 -14.91 -5.94
C LEU A 44 -8.19 -15.21 -6.99
N PHE A 45 -8.30 -14.38 -7.99
CA PHE A 45 -9.28 -14.50 -9.06
C PHE A 45 -8.60 -14.43 -10.42
N VAL A 46 -9.02 -15.32 -11.32
CA VAL A 46 -8.45 -15.43 -12.68
C VAL A 46 -9.54 -15.41 -13.74
N GLY A 47 -9.18 -14.93 -14.91
CA GLY A 47 -9.92 -15.16 -16.14
C GLY A 47 -9.06 -15.98 -17.09
N GLU A 48 -9.59 -17.12 -17.50
CA GLU A 48 -8.93 -18.06 -18.38
C GLU A 48 -9.66 -18.18 -19.72
N GLN A 49 -8.91 -18.47 -20.76
CA GLN A 49 -9.44 -18.79 -22.08
C GLN A 49 -8.49 -19.82 -22.73
N ASP A 50 -9.08 -20.87 -23.31
CA ASP A 50 -8.34 -21.94 -24.00
C ASP A 50 -7.21 -22.56 -23.13
N GLY A 51 -7.46 -22.67 -21.82
CA GLY A 51 -6.50 -23.21 -20.83
C GLY A 51 -5.43 -22.22 -20.38
N GLU A 52 -5.42 -20.98 -20.87
CA GLU A 52 -4.45 -19.96 -20.49
C GLU A 52 -5.06 -18.93 -19.52
N VAL A 53 -4.33 -18.60 -18.43
CA VAL A 53 -4.69 -17.49 -17.52
C VAL A 53 -4.28 -16.17 -18.16
N LEU A 54 -5.26 -15.34 -18.49
CA LEU A 54 -5.08 -14.09 -19.23
C LEU A 54 -5.29 -12.84 -18.37
N THR A 55 -5.98 -12.95 -17.24
CA THR A 55 -6.18 -11.83 -16.33
C THR A 55 -6.24 -12.31 -14.88
N HIS A 56 -5.80 -11.45 -13.96
CA HIS A 56 -5.74 -11.75 -12.54
C HIS A 56 -6.06 -10.53 -11.70
N LEU A 57 -6.65 -10.78 -10.53
CA LEU A 57 -6.86 -9.82 -9.45
C LEU A 57 -6.77 -10.57 -8.13
N ALA A 58 -6.07 -9.99 -7.15
CA ALA A 58 -6.04 -10.50 -5.78
C ALA A 58 -6.75 -9.55 -4.81
N LEU A 59 -7.38 -10.12 -3.80
CA LEU A 59 -7.91 -9.43 -2.62
C LEU A 59 -7.13 -9.93 -1.40
N LEU A 60 -6.22 -9.12 -0.88
CA LEU A 60 -5.54 -9.40 0.39
C LEU A 60 -6.53 -9.16 1.53
N ASP A 61 -6.75 -10.16 2.37
CA ASP A 61 -7.63 -10.04 3.54
C ASP A 61 -6.94 -9.22 4.63
N LEU A 62 -7.16 -7.91 4.58
CA LEU A 62 -6.64 -6.93 5.53
C LEU A 62 -7.78 -6.27 6.28
N PRO A 63 -7.90 -6.50 7.59
CA PRO A 63 -8.91 -5.84 8.40
C PRO A 63 -8.81 -4.32 8.29
N HIS A 64 -9.94 -3.65 8.30
CA HIS A 64 -10.04 -2.20 8.32
C HIS A 64 -10.65 -1.71 9.63
N VAL A 65 -10.41 -0.46 9.96
CA VAL A 65 -11.11 0.22 11.04
C VAL A 65 -12.13 1.17 10.44
N LEU A 66 -13.41 0.95 10.72
CA LEU A 66 -14.52 1.81 10.31
C LEU A 66 -15.37 2.14 11.54
N ASP A 67 -15.64 3.43 11.76
CA ASP A 67 -16.38 3.93 12.93
C ASP A 67 -15.79 3.43 14.27
N GLY A 68 -14.45 3.37 14.35
CA GLY A 68 -13.72 2.89 15.51
C GLY A 68 -13.80 1.38 15.76
N ARG A 69 -14.36 0.60 14.83
CA ARG A 69 -14.53 -0.86 14.92
C ARG A 69 -13.68 -1.57 13.89
N LEU A 70 -13.11 -2.70 14.29
CA LEU A 70 -12.43 -3.62 13.38
C LEU A 70 -13.49 -4.36 12.55
N VAL A 71 -13.34 -4.30 11.23
CA VAL A 71 -14.24 -4.98 10.29
C VAL A 71 -13.45 -5.83 9.29
N PRO A 72 -14.03 -6.92 8.77
CA PRO A 72 -13.43 -7.66 7.67
C PRO A 72 -13.23 -6.75 6.47
N GLY A 73 -12.00 -6.63 6.01
CA GLY A 73 -11.64 -5.77 4.89
C GLY A 73 -10.71 -6.46 3.90
N ALA A 74 -10.55 -5.86 2.74
CA ALA A 74 -9.60 -6.32 1.73
C ALA A 74 -8.89 -5.16 1.03
N LEU A 75 -7.67 -5.45 0.54
CA LEU A 75 -6.93 -4.61 -0.41
C LEU A 75 -6.85 -5.33 -1.75
N ALA A 76 -7.37 -4.69 -2.80
CA ALA A 76 -7.24 -5.20 -4.17
C ALA A 76 -5.87 -4.85 -4.75
N VAL A 77 -5.14 -5.88 -5.11
CA VAL A 77 -3.76 -5.80 -5.61
C VAL A 77 -3.57 -6.68 -6.85
N ASP A 78 -2.38 -6.58 -7.45
CA ASP A 78 -1.91 -7.45 -8.53
C ASP A 78 -2.87 -7.49 -9.74
N ALA A 79 -3.40 -6.32 -10.08
CA ALA A 79 -4.32 -6.11 -11.20
C ALA A 79 -3.58 -6.23 -12.53
N MET A 80 -3.72 -7.35 -13.24
CA MET A 80 -3.01 -7.59 -14.49
C MET A 80 -3.86 -8.25 -15.57
N THR A 81 -3.49 -7.99 -16.81
CA THR A 81 -4.08 -8.61 -17.99
C THR A 81 -3.01 -8.77 -19.06
N ALA A 82 -2.90 -9.96 -19.62
CA ALA A 82 -1.99 -10.26 -20.69
C ALA A 82 -2.15 -9.25 -21.84
N PRO A 83 -1.06 -8.78 -22.47
CA PRO A 83 -1.13 -7.77 -23.53
C PRO A 83 -2.15 -8.12 -24.64
N ALA A 84 -2.20 -9.38 -25.07
CA ALA A 84 -3.11 -9.86 -26.09
C ALA A 84 -4.60 -9.80 -25.70
N ALA A 85 -4.93 -9.84 -24.38
CA ALA A 85 -6.31 -9.80 -23.90
C ALA A 85 -6.76 -8.38 -23.46
N ARG A 86 -5.89 -7.36 -23.62
CA ARG A 86 -6.23 -5.97 -23.27
C ARG A 86 -7.28 -5.42 -24.25
N GLY A 87 -8.14 -4.53 -23.75
CA GLY A 87 -9.21 -3.93 -24.56
C GLY A 87 -10.44 -4.82 -24.76
N GLN A 88 -10.38 -6.11 -24.43
CA GLN A 88 -11.45 -7.09 -24.65
C GLN A 88 -12.38 -7.27 -23.42
N GLY A 89 -12.27 -6.44 -22.40
CA GLY A 89 -13.11 -6.52 -21.20
C GLY A 89 -12.67 -7.57 -20.17
N ALA A 90 -11.57 -8.31 -20.41
CA ALA A 90 -11.07 -9.36 -19.54
C ALA A 90 -10.88 -8.89 -18.09
N PHE A 91 -10.21 -7.75 -17.88
CA PHE A 91 -10.01 -7.21 -16.54
C PHE A 91 -11.31 -6.77 -15.87
N THR A 92 -12.23 -6.13 -16.61
CA THR A 92 -13.55 -5.77 -16.07
C THR A 92 -14.34 -7.01 -15.63
N GLY A 93 -14.22 -8.11 -16.39
CA GLY A 93 -14.86 -9.39 -16.05
C GLY A 93 -14.34 -9.99 -14.76
N VAL A 94 -12.99 -10.06 -14.56
CA VAL A 94 -12.42 -10.61 -13.31
C VAL A 94 -12.74 -9.71 -12.12
N VAL A 95 -12.77 -8.37 -12.30
CA VAL A 95 -13.17 -7.43 -11.24
C VAL A 95 -14.63 -7.68 -10.83
N ARG A 96 -15.56 -7.80 -11.79
CA ARG A 96 -16.97 -8.12 -11.50
C ARG A 96 -17.12 -9.44 -10.76
N TYR A 97 -16.41 -10.46 -11.21
CA TYR A 97 -16.43 -11.77 -10.55
C TYR A 97 -15.91 -11.68 -9.11
N ALA A 98 -14.77 -11.05 -8.90
CA ALA A 98 -14.19 -10.84 -7.57
C ALA A 98 -15.14 -10.05 -6.67
N THR A 99 -15.74 -8.96 -7.17
CA THR A 99 -16.70 -8.13 -6.41
C THR A 99 -17.95 -8.93 -6.00
N ALA A 100 -18.49 -9.74 -6.90
CA ALA A 100 -19.68 -10.57 -6.62
C ALA A 100 -19.41 -11.71 -5.62
N ASN A 101 -18.14 -12.15 -5.50
CA ASN A 101 -17.72 -13.22 -4.59
C ASN A 101 -16.95 -12.72 -3.37
N ALA A 102 -16.84 -11.39 -3.20
CA ALA A 102 -16.21 -10.80 -2.04
C ALA A 102 -17.15 -10.85 -0.83
N THR A 103 -16.62 -11.30 0.31
CA THR A 103 -17.37 -11.40 1.58
C THR A 103 -16.92 -10.34 2.59
N ASN A 104 -16.11 -9.36 2.16
CA ASN A 104 -15.61 -8.30 3.02
C ASN A 104 -16.66 -7.22 3.24
N THR A 105 -16.65 -6.61 4.43
CA THR A 105 -17.44 -5.40 4.72
C THR A 105 -16.97 -4.23 3.87
N VAL A 106 -15.66 -4.15 3.60
CA VAL A 106 -15.06 -3.09 2.78
C VAL A 106 -13.87 -3.63 2.00
N ALA A 107 -13.69 -3.14 0.78
CA ALA A 107 -12.49 -3.35 0.01
C ALA A 107 -11.94 -2.01 -0.52
N THR A 108 -10.61 -1.87 -0.52
CA THR A 108 -9.90 -0.69 -1.02
C THR A 108 -8.99 -1.07 -2.19
N ALA A 109 -8.74 -0.12 -3.08
CA ALA A 109 -7.75 -0.24 -4.15
C ALA A 109 -7.14 1.13 -4.45
N TYR A 110 -5.89 1.14 -4.89
CA TYR A 110 -5.18 2.38 -5.19
C TYR A 110 -4.70 2.36 -6.64
N GLN A 111 -5.20 3.29 -7.46
CA GLN A 111 -4.94 3.26 -8.90
C GLN A 111 -4.31 4.55 -9.42
N ILE A 112 -3.28 4.39 -10.25
CA ILE A 112 -2.63 5.48 -11.00
C ILE A 112 -3.03 5.41 -12.47
N ARG A 113 -3.13 4.21 -13.03
CA ARG A 113 -3.38 4.00 -14.48
C ARG A 113 -4.86 4.19 -14.79
N LYS A 114 -5.16 5.10 -15.74
CA LYS A 114 -6.55 5.40 -16.16
C LYS A 114 -7.32 4.17 -16.69
N SER A 115 -6.63 3.26 -17.40
CA SER A 115 -7.24 2.03 -17.93
C SER A 115 -7.73 1.10 -16.84
N VAL A 116 -6.92 0.90 -15.80
CA VAL A 116 -7.29 0.08 -14.65
C VAL A 116 -8.41 0.74 -13.85
N LEU A 117 -8.32 2.05 -13.61
CA LEU A 117 -9.37 2.83 -12.96
C LEU A 117 -10.74 2.63 -13.66
N GLY A 118 -10.80 2.81 -15.00
CA GLY A 118 -12.04 2.64 -15.75
C GLY A 118 -12.62 1.23 -15.68
N ALA A 119 -11.77 0.20 -15.65
CA ALA A 119 -12.22 -1.19 -15.52
C ALA A 119 -12.75 -1.48 -14.11
N MET A 120 -12.11 -0.98 -13.05
CA MET A 120 -12.58 -1.09 -11.67
C MET A 120 -13.95 -0.43 -11.48
N LEU A 121 -14.13 0.80 -12.00
CA LEU A 121 -15.42 1.50 -11.93
C LEU A 121 -16.54 0.70 -12.62
N ARG A 122 -16.27 0.18 -13.83
CA ARG A 122 -17.23 -0.70 -14.54
C ARG A 122 -17.44 -2.04 -13.84
N GLY A 123 -16.51 -2.45 -13.00
CA GLY A 123 -16.55 -3.65 -12.16
C GLY A 123 -17.31 -3.50 -10.85
N GLY A 124 -17.91 -2.32 -10.57
CA GLY A 124 -18.70 -2.07 -9.37
C GLY A 124 -17.97 -1.35 -8.23
N TRP A 125 -16.74 -0.87 -8.48
CA TRP A 125 -16.00 -0.05 -7.51
C TRP A 125 -16.36 1.43 -7.64
N THR A 126 -16.23 2.17 -6.56
CA THR A 126 -16.53 3.61 -6.53
C THR A 126 -15.29 4.41 -6.20
N ALA A 127 -15.06 5.50 -6.96
CA ALA A 127 -13.97 6.41 -6.68
C ALA A 127 -14.28 7.24 -5.42
N SER A 128 -13.32 7.26 -4.49
CA SER A 128 -13.34 8.10 -3.30
C SER A 128 -12.47 9.35 -3.52
N GLU A 129 -11.33 9.42 -2.89
CA GLU A 129 -10.48 10.61 -2.93
C GLU A 129 -9.20 10.39 -3.77
N GLN A 130 -8.52 11.51 -4.06
CA GLN A 130 -7.16 11.47 -4.59
C GLN A 130 -6.17 11.63 -3.44
N VAL A 131 -5.32 10.63 -3.27
CA VAL A 131 -4.27 10.63 -2.26
C VAL A 131 -2.98 11.16 -2.88
N PRO A 132 -2.49 12.33 -2.46
CA PRO A 132 -1.28 12.92 -3.03
C PRO A 132 -0.03 12.19 -2.55
N VAL A 133 0.97 12.14 -3.40
CA VAL A 133 2.35 11.88 -2.99
C VAL A 133 2.97 13.24 -2.63
N LEU A 134 3.31 13.41 -1.37
CA LEU A 134 4.04 14.58 -0.90
C LEU A 134 5.54 14.31 -1.05
N VAL A 135 6.27 15.28 -1.53
CA VAL A 135 7.72 15.16 -1.76
C VAL A 135 8.48 16.36 -1.20
N ARG A 136 9.71 16.13 -0.80
CA ARG A 136 10.66 17.18 -0.50
C ARG A 136 12.07 16.73 -0.89
N PRO A 137 12.98 17.65 -1.26
CA PRO A 137 14.39 17.33 -1.39
C PRO A 137 14.99 16.86 -0.06
N ALA A 138 15.95 15.92 -0.12
CA ALA A 138 16.60 15.34 1.06
C ALA A 138 17.73 16.24 1.61
N PHE A 139 17.61 17.55 1.48
CA PHE A 139 18.59 18.51 2.02
C PHE A 139 17.99 19.31 3.21
N GLY A 140 18.86 19.87 4.04
CA GLY A 140 18.48 20.71 5.17
C GLY A 140 19.65 20.90 6.13
N LEU A 141 19.69 22.02 6.83
CA LEU A 141 20.77 22.40 7.73
C LEU A 141 20.60 21.87 9.18
N ARG A 142 19.37 21.55 9.55
CA ARG A 142 19.07 21.15 10.95
C ARG A 142 19.46 19.69 11.17
N ARG A 143 20.36 19.47 12.13
CA ARG A 143 20.70 18.14 12.64
C ARG A 143 19.63 17.70 13.64
N PRO A 144 19.25 16.41 13.66
CA PRO A 144 18.40 15.88 14.74
C PRO A 144 19.13 15.96 16.07
N ARG A 145 18.38 16.06 17.15
CA ARG A 145 18.93 16.09 18.53
C ARG A 145 19.48 14.75 19.02
N GLY A 146 19.17 13.68 18.29
CA GLY A 146 19.56 12.31 18.57
C GLY A 146 18.90 11.39 17.55
N MET A 147 19.20 10.10 17.61
CA MET A 147 18.54 9.08 16.78
C MET A 147 17.60 8.27 17.65
N ALA A 148 16.35 8.14 17.24
CA ALA A 148 15.42 7.22 17.88
C ALA A 148 15.89 5.77 17.69
N PRO A 149 15.61 4.88 18.65
CA PRO A 149 15.97 3.48 18.56
C PRO A 149 15.29 2.82 17.35
N LEU A 150 15.97 1.81 16.80
CA LEU A 150 15.36 0.88 15.86
C LEU A 150 14.41 -0.02 16.65
N LEU A 151 13.25 -0.26 16.06
CA LEU A 151 12.25 -1.15 16.61
C LEU A 151 12.35 -2.52 15.96
N GLY A 152 11.99 -3.55 16.73
CA GLY A 152 11.96 -4.94 16.30
C GLY A 152 10.54 -5.52 16.28
N VAL A 153 10.46 -6.80 15.96
CA VAL A 153 9.20 -7.56 15.91
C VAL A 153 8.44 -7.52 17.24
N SER A 154 9.17 -7.50 18.37
CA SER A 154 8.61 -7.42 19.74
C SER A 154 7.88 -6.11 20.03
N ASP A 155 8.15 -5.05 19.23
CA ASP A 155 7.52 -3.75 19.44
C ASP A 155 6.15 -3.63 18.75
N ALA A 156 5.73 -4.62 17.96
CA ALA A 156 4.50 -4.58 17.18
C ALA A 156 3.24 -4.35 18.04
N GLU A 157 3.23 -4.83 19.28
CA GLU A 157 2.08 -4.66 20.20
C GLU A 157 1.82 -3.18 20.49
N TRP A 158 2.79 -2.47 21.05
CA TRP A 158 2.61 -1.05 21.38
C TRP A 158 2.50 -0.17 20.13
N MET A 159 3.15 -0.54 19.01
CA MET A 159 2.98 0.17 17.73
C MET A 159 1.53 0.11 17.25
N SER A 160 0.86 -1.02 17.41
CA SER A 160 -0.54 -1.20 17.01
C SER A 160 -1.50 -0.26 17.74
N GLU A 161 -1.19 0.08 18.98
CA GLU A 161 -1.98 1.02 19.77
C GLU A 161 -1.94 2.47 19.26
N LEU A 162 -0.92 2.83 18.47
CA LEU A 162 -0.75 4.16 17.88
C LEU A 162 -1.43 4.31 16.52
N GLY A 163 -1.81 3.22 15.88
CA GLY A 163 -2.40 3.21 14.54
C GLY A 163 -3.63 4.12 14.41
N PRO A 164 -3.94 4.57 13.20
CA PRO A 164 -5.17 5.30 12.93
C PRO A 164 -6.39 4.48 13.36
N ARG A 165 -7.38 5.15 13.95
CA ARG A 165 -8.53 4.47 14.56
C ARG A 165 -9.80 4.53 13.73
N ASP A 166 -9.70 4.95 12.46
CA ASP A 166 -10.85 5.03 11.57
C ASP A 166 -10.43 5.32 10.12
N GLY A 167 -11.14 4.72 9.16
CA GLY A 167 -10.94 4.97 7.73
C GLY A 167 -9.58 4.52 7.21
N CYS A 168 -9.08 3.33 7.57
CA CYS A 168 -7.77 2.82 7.19
C CYS A 168 -7.69 1.29 7.31
N VAL A 169 -6.66 0.69 6.74
CA VAL A 169 -6.25 -0.67 7.10
C VAL A 169 -5.83 -0.68 8.57
N ALA A 170 -6.30 -1.66 9.32
CA ALA A 170 -5.99 -1.79 10.74
C ALA A 170 -4.50 -2.09 10.95
N ARG A 171 -3.86 -1.33 11.82
CA ARG A 171 -2.47 -1.58 12.23
C ARG A 171 -2.44 -2.59 13.37
N THR A 172 -2.97 -3.82 13.13
CA THR A 172 -2.88 -4.87 14.12
C THR A 172 -1.42 -5.31 14.30
N PRO A 173 -1.05 -5.96 15.43
CA PRO A 173 0.29 -6.50 15.60
C PRO A 173 0.68 -7.47 14.46
N GLU A 174 -0.26 -8.29 13.98
CA GLU A 174 -0.07 -9.22 12.86
C GLU A 174 0.25 -8.46 11.58
N PHE A 175 -0.52 -7.40 11.25
CA PHE A 175 -0.27 -6.55 10.09
C PHE A 175 1.13 -5.93 10.17
N ILE A 176 1.52 -5.38 11.31
CA ILE A 176 2.82 -4.74 11.53
C ILE A 176 3.95 -5.74 11.34
N ARG A 177 3.84 -6.95 11.93
CA ARG A 177 4.83 -8.02 11.76
C ARG A 177 4.93 -8.45 10.31
N TRP A 178 3.81 -8.76 9.69
CA TRP A 178 3.75 -9.16 8.28
C TRP A 178 4.32 -8.10 7.36
N ARG A 179 3.82 -6.87 7.46
CA ARG A 179 4.14 -5.81 6.50
C ARG A 179 5.57 -5.29 6.62
N PHE A 180 6.06 -5.09 7.84
CA PHE A 180 7.31 -4.37 8.07
C PHE A 180 8.49 -5.26 8.48
N PHE A 181 8.25 -6.43 9.05
CA PHE A 181 9.32 -7.28 9.55
C PHE A 181 9.47 -8.61 8.82
N ALA A 182 8.40 -9.16 8.23
CA ALA A 182 8.41 -10.45 7.55
C ALA A 182 8.50 -10.34 6.02
N ASN A 183 8.59 -9.13 5.46
CA ASN A 183 8.69 -8.94 4.01
C ASN A 183 10.04 -9.51 3.48
N PRO A 184 10.03 -10.47 2.55
CA PRO A 184 11.26 -11.14 2.11
C PRO A 184 12.09 -10.31 1.11
N ALA A 185 11.48 -9.31 0.47
CA ALA A 185 12.10 -8.55 -0.61
C ALA A 185 12.50 -7.13 -0.17
N TRP A 186 11.76 -6.55 0.78
CA TRP A 186 11.94 -5.14 1.12
C TRP A 186 12.35 -4.97 2.57
N GLN A 187 13.44 -4.22 2.76
CA GLN A 187 13.91 -3.86 4.09
C GLN A 187 13.31 -2.53 4.53
N TYR A 188 12.54 -2.57 5.59
CA TYR A 188 12.01 -1.40 6.26
C TYR A 188 12.90 -0.99 7.44
N ARG A 189 13.12 0.31 7.57
CA ARG A 189 13.69 0.88 8.78
C ARG A 189 12.55 1.38 9.65
N VAL A 190 12.34 0.72 10.78
CA VAL A 190 11.31 1.06 11.76
C VAL A 190 11.99 1.75 12.93
N THR A 191 11.57 2.96 13.26
CA THR A 191 12.09 3.75 14.37
C THR A 191 10.95 4.26 15.23
N GLY A 192 11.17 4.46 16.52
CA GLY A 192 10.09 4.94 17.36
C GLY A 192 10.55 5.52 18.70
N ILE A 193 9.64 6.25 19.31
CA ILE A 193 9.69 6.72 20.69
C ILE A 193 8.52 6.03 21.37
N ARG A 194 8.83 5.12 22.31
CA ARG A 194 7.85 4.24 22.93
C ARG A 194 6.65 5.01 23.44
N ASP A 195 5.46 4.47 23.21
CA ASP A 195 4.13 5.00 23.54
C ASP A 195 3.80 6.39 22.98
N ALA A 196 4.70 7.01 22.21
CA ALA A 196 4.54 8.35 21.66
C ALA A 196 4.37 8.39 20.14
N ALA A 197 5.28 7.73 19.40
CA ALA A 197 5.24 7.71 17.94
C ALA A 197 6.13 6.60 17.36
N TYR A 198 5.77 6.07 16.19
CA TYR A 198 6.67 5.30 15.33
C TYR A 198 6.66 5.83 13.90
N LEU A 199 7.72 5.53 13.17
CA LEU A 199 7.89 5.89 11.76
C LEU A 199 8.56 4.73 11.02
N VAL A 200 7.99 4.38 9.87
CA VAL A 200 8.51 3.35 8.97
C VAL A 200 9.00 4.01 7.70
N THR A 201 10.24 3.72 7.33
CA THR A 201 10.84 4.21 6.09
C THR A 201 11.41 3.07 5.26
N ARG A 202 11.52 3.30 3.95
CA ARG A 202 12.15 2.39 2.99
C ARG A 202 12.87 3.20 1.91
N ARG A 203 14.08 2.78 1.55
CA ARG A 203 14.75 3.30 0.36
C ARG A 203 14.14 2.67 -0.89
N THR A 204 13.89 3.48 -1.91
CA THR A 204 13.29 3.05 -3.17
C THR A 204 13.66 4.02 -4.30
N GLN A 205 13.35 3.63 -5.53
CA GLN A 205 13.40 4.50 -6.70
C GLN A 205 12.01 5.07 -7.00
N LEU A 206 11.87 6.39 -6.99
CA LEU A 206 10.64 7.05 -7.39
C LEU A 206 10.89 7.88 -8.65
N LYS A 207 10.43 7.39 -9.80
CA LYS A 207 10.64 8.04 -11.11
C LYS A 207 12.10 8.34 -11.42
N GLY A 208 13.00 7.42 -11.09
CA GLY A 208 14.43 7.55 -11.31
C GLY A 208 15.20 8.33 -10.24
N PHE A 209 14.51 8.80 -9.20
CA PHE A 209 15.16 9.48 -8.07
C PHE A 209 15.35 8.53 -6.89
N ASP A 210 16.57 8.47 -6.35
CA ASP A 210 16.84 7.83 -5.07
C ASP A 210 16.02 8.50 -3.98
N THR A 211 15.10 7.75 -3.38
CA THR A 211 14.08 8.29 -2.50
C THR A 211 14.00 7.51 -1.19
N LEU A 212 13.96 8.22 -0.08
CA LEU A 212 13.51 7.65 1.18
C LEU A 212 11.98 7.81 1.26
N ALA A 213 11.26 6.73 1.12
CA ALA A 213 9.81 6.73 1.30
C ALA A 213 9.46 6.63 2.79
N VAL A 214 8.62 7.55 3.27
CA VAL A 214 7.93 7.41 4.57
C VAL A 214 6.69 6.57 4.34
N VAL A 215 6.76 5.32 4.77
CA VAL A 215 5.75 4.29 4.48
C VAL A 215 4.59 4.38 5.46
N ASP A 216 4.91 4.58 6.74
CA ASP A 216 3.91 4.76 7.80
C ASP A 216 4.40 5.73 8.89
N LEU A 217 3.46 6.44 9.51
CA LEU A 217 3.72 7.33 10.64
C LEU A 217 2.47 7.39 11.53
N ALA A 218 2.58 6.81 12.72
CA ALA A 218 1.54 6.88 13.72
C ALA A 218 2.04 7.50 15.02
N PHE A 219 1.17 8.20 15.74
CA PHE A 219 1.57 8.94 16.93
C PHE A 219 0.39 9.32 17.83
N ARG A 220 0.68 9.39 19.12
CA ARG A 220 -0.10 10.11 20.14
C ARG A 220 0.52 11.48 20.42
N ASP A 221 1.86 11.58 20.39
CA ASP A 221 2.60 12.84 20.57
C ASP A 221 3.08 13.43 19.25
N ARG A 222 2.58 14.62 18.91
CA ARG A 222 2.98 15.34 17.69
C ARG A 222 4.43 15.81 17.73
N THR A 223 5.01 16.04 18.91
CA THR A 223 6.42 16.46 19.06
C THR A 223 7.33 15.31 18.74
N ALA A 224 7.03 14.10 19.26
CA ALA A 224 7.73 12.88 18.92
C ALA A 224 7.65 12.57 17.40
N ALA A 225 6.47 12.69 16.80
CA ALA A 225 6.28 12.48 15.36
C ALA A 225 7.11 13.48 14.51
N ARG A 226 7.17 14.75 14.90
CA ARG A 226 8.03 15.75 14.23
C ARG A 226 9.50 15.41 14.35
N GLU A 227 9.93 14.90 15.51
CA GLU A 227 11.32 14.50 15.73
C GLU A 227 11.68 13.32 14.84
N LEU A 228 10.84 12.26 14.81
CA LEU A 228 11.06 11.11 13.92
C LEU A 228 11.12 11.53 12.45
N LEU A 229 10.25 12.43 12.01
CA LEU A 229 10.27 12.93 10.64
C LEU A 229 11.53 13.74 10.32
N ARG A 230 12.05 14.54 11.26
CA ARG A 230 13.35 15.22 11.12
C ARG A 230 14.51 14.23 11.01
N GLN A 231 14.48 13.18 11.81
CA GLN A 231 15.50 12.11 11.75
C GLN A 231 15.45 11.35 10.43
N ALA A 232 14.26 11.05 9.90
CA ALA A 232 14.12 10.44 8.58
C ALA A 232 14.70 11.32 7.46
N ILE A 233 14.49 12.64 7.52
CA ILE A 233 15.07 13.58 6.55
C ILE A 233 16.61 13.62 6.66
N ALA A 234 17.13 13.62 7.88
CA ALA A 234 18.56 13.58 8.11
C ALA A 234 19.19 12.24 7.66
N HIS A 235 18.49 11.13 7.90
CA HIS A 235 18.89 9.81 7.43
C HIS A 235 18.91 9.75 5.89
N ALA A 236 17.85 10.23 5.22
CA ALA A 236 17.80 10.30 3.75
C ALA A 236 19.01 11.02 3.17
N ARG A 237 19.45 12.13 3.81
CA ARG A 237 20.64 12.85 3.38
C ARG A 237 21.92 12.06 3.63
N ALA A 238 22.05 11.38 4.76
CA ALA A 238 23.21 10.54 5.06
C ALA A 238 23.33 9.36 4.09
N GLU A 239 22.20 8.82 3.64
CA GLU A 239 22.11 7.77 2.61
C GLU A 239 22.14 8.29 1.17
N HIS A 240 22.47 9.57 0.98
CA HIS A 240 22.55 10.22 -0.34
C HIS A 240 21.26 10.13 -1.17
N CYS A 241 20.10 9.98 -0.54
CA CYS A 241 18.83 10.08 -1.24
C CYS A 241 18.62 11.48 -1.82
N THR A 242 18.04 11.56 -3.00
CA THR A 242 17.66 12.82 -3.64
C THR A 242 16.39 13.42 -3.02
N LEU A 243 15.44 12.55 -2.69
CA LEU A 243 14.10 12.93 -2.20
C LEU A 243 13.74 12.19 -0.92
N VAL A 244 12.84 12.81 -0.16
CA VAL A 244 12.00 12.12 0.81
C VAL A 244 10.56 12.26 0.33
N ALA A 245 9.80 11.16 0.32
CA ALA A 245 8.44 11.14 -0.18
C ALA A 245 7.49 10.43 0.78
N ALA A 246 6.21 10.81 0.77
CA ALA A 246 5.15 10.15 1.53
C ALA A 246 3.85 10.15 0.71
N LEU A 247 3.20 9.00 0.57
CA LEU A 247 1.79 8.95 0.20
C LEU A 247 0.99 9.18 1.48
N VAL A 248 0.16 10.21 1.50
CA VAL A 248 -0.64 10.49 2.69
C VAL A 248 -1.91 11.22 2.32
N SER A 249 -3.06 10.71 2.75
CA SER A 249 -4.35 11.36 2.52
C SER A 249 -4.46 12.66 3.32
N ARG A 250 -5.26 13.60 2.81
CA ARG A 250 -5.46 14.91 3.46
C ARG A 250 -6.12 14.79 4.85
N ARG A 251 -6.86 13.72 5.08
CA ARG A 251 -7.54 13.42 6.35
C ARG A 251 -6.63 12.73 7.37
N HIS A 252 -5.45 12.26 6.94
CA HIS A 252 -4.51 11.63 7.85
C HIS A 252 -3.95 12.63 8.87
N PRO A 253 -3.86 12.28 10.18
CA PRO A 253 -3.36 13.21 11.22
C PRO A 253 -1.96 13.76 10.95
N ALA A 254 -1.10 12.99 10.24
CA ALA A 254 0.25 13.39 9.89
C ALA A 254 0.32 14.38 8.71
N PHE A 255 -0.75 14.59 7.92
CA PHE A 255 -0.68 15.42 6.71
C PHE A 255 -0.11 16.81 6.98
N GLY A 256 -0.63 17.51 8.01
CA GLY A 256 -0.14 18.81 8.40
C GLY A 256 1.28 18.81 8.97
N LEU A 257 1.78 17.67 9.49
CA LEU A 257 3.18 17.54 9.94
C LEU A 257 4.13 17.51 8.74
N PHE A 258 3.77 16.79 7.68
CA PHE A 258 4.55 16.76 6.44
C PHE A 258 4.65 18.16 5.81
N LEU A 259 3.53 18.88 5.68
CA LEU A 259 3.55 20.24 5.13
C LEU A 259 4.48 21.17 5.93
N ARG A 260 4.38 21.14 7.28
CA ARG A 260 5.27 21.93 8.17
C ARG A 260 6.72 21.49 8.13
N ALA A 261 6.99 20.25 7.72
CA ALA A 261 8.34 19.74 7.47
C ALA A 261 8.88 20.09 6.07
N GLY A 262 8.12 20.86 5.28
CA GLY A 262 8.52 21.34 3.95
C GLY A 262 8.24 20.35 2.81
N PHE A 263 7.35 19.37 3.04
CA PHE A 263 6.85 18.54 1.94
C PHE A 263 5.79 19.30 1.14
N LEU A 264 5.84 19.15 -0.17
CA LEU A 264 4.87 19.72 -1.11
C LEU A 264 4.19 18.62 -1.91
N PRO A 265 2.94 18.82 -2.33
CA PRO A 265 2.27 17.88 -3.23
C PRO A 265 3.03 17.74 -4.55
N GLY A 266 3.48 16.52 -4.83
CA GLY A 266 4.07 16.16 -6.12
C GLY A 266 3.02 16.01 -7.22
N PRO A 267 3.44 15.74 -8.46
CA PRO A 267 2.52 15.57 -9.60
C PRO A 267 1.74 14.25 -9.53
N HIS A 268 2.23 13.28 -8.77
CA HIS A 268 1.61 11.96 -8.69
C HIS A 268 0.53 11.91 -7.61
N ARG A 269 -0.59 11.29 -7.98
CA ARG A 269 -1.73 11.07 -7.09
C ARG A 269 -2.30 9.69 -7.35
N PHE A 270 -2.64 9.00 -6.28
CA PHE A 270 -3.37 7.74 -6.36
C PHE A 270 -4.86 8.02 -6.24
N ARG A 271 -5.65 7.36 -7.06
CA ARG A 271 -7.11 7.34 -6.87
C ARG A 271 -7.44 6.19 -5.92
N LEU A 272 -7.95 6.52 -4.75
CA LEU A 272 -8.56 5.54 -3.87
C LEU A 272 -9.90 5.11 -4.45
N LEU A 273 -10.09 3.82 -4.57
CA LEU A 273 -11.34 3.16 -4.91
C LEU A 273 -11.81 2.35 -3.72
N VAL A 274 -13.10 2.28 -3.53
CA VAL A 274 -13.73 1.51 -2.46
C VAL A 274 -14.92 0.72 -2.95
N GLN A 275 -15.21 -0.36 -2.26
CA GLN A 275 -16.39 -1.21 -2.46
C GLN A 275 -16.81 -1.74 -1.07
N PRO A 276 -18.12 -1.67 -0.72
CA PRO A 276 -19.23 -1.08 -1.47
C PRO A 276 -19.21 0.46 -1.50
N ALA A 277 -20.03 1.04 -2.35
CA ALA A 277 -20.06 2.47 -2.66
C ALA A 277 -20.36 3.38 -1.46
N GLU A 278 -21.08 2.89 -0.46
CA GLU A 278 -21.42 3.64 0.76
C GLU A 278 -20.20 4.11 1.54
N HIS A 279 -19.04 3.46 1.37
CA HIS A 279 -17.80 3.85 2.00
C HIS A 279 -17.02 4.92 1.23
N ALA A 280 -17.46 5.34 0.02
CA ALA A 280 -16.71 6.24 -0.83
C ALA A 280 -16.56 7.67 -0.25
N THR A 281 -17.51 8.12 0.56
CA THR A 281 -17.53 9.45 1.18
C THR A 281 -16.85 9.50 2.54
N ARG A 282 -16.38 8.36 3.06
CA ARG A 282 -15.70 8.32 4.37
C ARG A 282 -14.39 9.11 4.36
N PRO A 283 -13.99 9.65 5.52
CA PRO A 283 -12.69 10.31 5.68
C PRO A 283 -11.55 9.30 5.77
N TRP A 284 -11.05 8.82 4.65
CA TRP A 284 -9.96 7.84 4.60
C TRP A 284 -8.63 8.43 5.09
N ARG A 285 -7.95 7.67 5.96
CA ARG A 285 -6.67 8.05 6.57
C ARG A 285 -5.57 7.11 6.08
N VAL A 286 -5.07 7.38 4.89
CA VAL A 286 -4.21 6.49 4.11
C VAL A 286 -2.77 6.94 4.13
N MET A 287 -1.86 6.00 4.25
CA MET A 287 -0.45 6.12 3.93
C MET A 287 0.00 4.99 2.98
N TRP A 288 1.28 4.96 2.57
CA TRP A 288 1.77 3.89 1.70
C TRP A 288 1.62 2.49 2.30
N ALA A 289 1.65 2.36 3.62
CA ALA A 289 1.42 1.09 4.29
C ALA A 289 0.05 0.46 3.96
N ASP A 290 -0.94 1.29 3.57
CA ASP A 290 -2.28 0.85 3.17
C ASP A 290 -2.35 0.38 1.71
N THR A 291 -1.24 0.39 0.97
CA THR A 291 -1.19 0.08 -0.47
C THR A 291 -0.20 -1.04 -0.77
N ASP A 292 -0.28 -1.61 -1.96
CA ASP A 292 0.70 -2.56 -2.52
C ASP A 292 1.85 -1.85 -3.29
N HIS A 293 1.79 -0.53 -3.37
CA HIS A 293 2.78 0.30 -4.04
C HIS A 293 3.89 0.71 -3.07
N LEU A 294 5.09 0.32 -3.34
CA LEU A 294 6.41 0.40 -2.72
C LEU A 294 6.91 -0.94 -2.28
#